data_272a9006927254685a8331d99dbd2dc0
#
_entry.id   272a9006927254685a8331d99dbd2dc0
#
_cell.length_a   1.000
_cell.length_b   1.000
_cell.length_c   1.000
_cell.angle_alpha   90.00
_cell.angle_beta   90.00
_cell.angle_gamma   90.00
#
_symmetry.space_group_name_H-M   'P 1'
#
loop_
_entity.id
_entity.type
_entity.pdbx_description
1 polymer ?
#
loop_
_entity_poly.entity_id
_entity_poly.type
_entity_poly.pdbx_seq_one_letter_code
_entity_poly.pdbx_strand_id
1 'polypeptide(L)'
;MLYPENCLERLGFNEVRQLILKHCLSPMGQQMVGKMQVMTKFDQINKFLRQTHEFKSILENQEPLQISTFFDIKSLAEKIRVEGTYLVEDELHQMYASLQTVFSVLRFFEEREGVYPNLEALFEHL
;
A
#
# COMPACT_ATOMS: atom_id res chain seq x y z
N MET A 1 4.08 20.73 16.93
CA MET A 1 3.92 21.89 16.01
C MET A 1 5.25 22.12 15.31
N LEU A 2 5.26 22.17 13.99
CA LEU A 2 6.49 22.48 13.24
C LEU A 2 6.64 24.00 13.17
N TYR A 3 7.86 24.49 13.40
CA TYR A 3 8.17 25.92 13.31
C TYR A 3 9.25 26.13 12.24
N PRO A 4 9.11 27.10 11.34
CA PRO A 4 7.97 28.00 11.13
C PRO A 4 6.73 27.29 10.52
N GLU A 5 5.53 27.89 10.62
CA GLU A 5 4.27 27.29 10.17
C GLU A 5 4.28 26.84 8.69
N ASN A 6 5.05 27.52 7.84
CA ASN A 6 5.21 27.18 6.42
C ASN A 6 6.44 26.31 6.12
N CYS A 7 6.98 25.62 7.13
CA CYS A 7 8.19 24.79 7.00
C CYS A 7 8.04 23.71 5.92
N LEU A 8 6.90 23.01 5.88
CA LEU A 8 6.65 21.93 4.92
C LEU A 8 6.62 22.43 3.47
N GLU A 9 6.01 23.59 3.27
CA GLU A 9 5.95 24.21 1.94
C GLU A 9 7.34 24.62 1.48
N ARG A 10 8.11 25.26 2.37
CA ARG A 10 9.49 25.68 2.06
C ARG A 10 10.45 24.52 1.82
N LEU A 11 10.21 23.37 2.43
CA LEU A 11 10.98 22.15 2.22
C LEU A 11 10.56 21.34 1.00
N GLY A 12 9.56 21.79 0.24
CA GLY A 12 9.08 21.07 -0.93
C GLY A 12 8.32 19.78 -0.59
N PHE A 13 7.68 19.70 0.60
CA PHE A 13 6.96 18.50 1.01
C PHE A 13 5.80 18.15 0.07
N ASN A 14 5.11 19.16 -0.44
CA ASN A 14 4.02 18.97 -1.37
C ASN A 14 4.51 18.46 -2.73
N GLU A 15 5.64 18.92 -3.20
CA GLU A 15 6.30 18.46 -4.43
C GLU A 15 6.70 16.98 -4.32
N VAL A 16 7.30 16.59 -3.21
CA VAL A 16 7.63 15.18 -2.93
C VAL A 16 6.36 14.32 -2.90
N ARG A 17 5.30 14.81 -2.22
CA ARG A 17 4.00 14.11 -2.19
C ARG A 17 3.44 13.91 -3.61
N GLN A 18 3.51 14.92 -4.47
CA GLN A 18 3.04 14.81 -5.86
C GLN A 18 3.88 13.82 -6.67
N LEU A 19 5.18 13.75 -6.45
CA LEU A 19 6.03 12.73 -7.08
C LEU A 19 5.63 11.32 -6.66
N ILE A 20 5.39 11.09 -5.37
CA ILE A 20 4.94 9.78 -4.87
C ILE A 20 3.57 9.41 -5.46
N LEU A 21 2.62 10.36 -5.53
CA LEU A 21 1.29 10.15 -6.11
C LEU A 21 1.35 9.62 -7.55
N LYS A 22 2.31 10.10 -8.36
CA LYS A 22 2.50 9.64 -9.75
C LYS A 22 2.91 8.17 -9.85
N HIS A 23 3.50 7.63 -8.81
CA HIS A 23 3.95 6.24 -8.76
C HIS A 23 2.96 5.31 -8.04
N CYS A 24 1.84 5.82 -7.53
CA CYS A 24 0.82 4.98 -6.91
C CYS A 24 0.08 4.16 -7.96
N LEU A 25 0.04 2.84 -7.75
CA LEU A 25 -0.63 1.88 -8.64
C LEU A 25 -2.13 1.72 -8.32
N SER A 26 -2.61 2.24 -7.18
CA SER A 26 -3.98 2.06 -6.74
C SER A 26 -4.58 3.33 -6.14
N PRO A 27 -5.93 3.49 -6.22
CA PRO A 27 -6.63 4.58 -5.55
C PRO A 27 -6.40 4.60 -4.02
N MET A 28 -6.27 3.41 -3.41
CA MET A 28 -5.97 3.28 -1.97
C MET A 28 -4.58 3.84 -1.65
N GLY A 29 -3.57 3.53 -2.47
CA GLY A 29 -2.22 4.10 -2.34
C GLY A 29 -2.24 5.63 -2.45
N GLN A 30 -2.99 6.17 -3.41
CA GLN A 30 -3.16 7.63 -3.57
C GLN A 30 -3.80 8.26 -2.33
N GLN A 31 -4.83 7.63 -1.75
CA GLN A 31 -5.46 8.10 -0.51
C GLN A 31 -4.48 8.09 0.66
N MET A 32 -3.65 7.05 0.79
CA MET A 32 -2.63 6.96 1.84
C MET A 32 -1.59 8.08 1.71
N VAL A 33 -1.11 8.34 0.49
CA VAL A 33 -0.19 9.46 0.22
C VAL A 33 -0.84 10.81 0.52
N GLY A 34 -2.13 10.97 0.21
CA GLY A 34 -2.89 12.18 0.56
C GLY A 34 -2.93 12.45 2.07
N LYS A 35 -2.89 11.40 2.89
CA LYS A 35 -2.87 11.47 4.37
C LYS A 35 -1.48 11.58 4.97
N MET A 36 -0.40 11.59 4.15
CA MET A 36 0.96 11.72 4.65
C MET A 36 1.13 13.00 5.47
N GLN A 37 1.69 12.84 6.66
CA GLN A 37 1.99 13.91 7.61
C GLN A 37 3.39 13.70 8.18
N VAL A 38 3.95 14.78 8.70
CA VAL A 38 5.20 14.70 9.45
C VAL A 38 4.96 13.99 10.77
N MET A 39 5.76 12.98 11.02
CA MET A 39 5.71 12.19 12.25
C MET A 39 6.79 12.64 13.21
N THR A 40 6.48 12.59 14.51
CA THR A 40 7.38 12.99 15.58
C THR A 40 7.75 11.84 16.53
N LYS A 41 7.00 10.72 16.46
CA LYS A 41 7.24 9.56 17.33
C LYS A 41 8.33 8.68 16.72
N PHE A 42 9.45 8.54 17.42
CA PHE A 42 10.61 7.78 16.97
C PHE A 42 10.27 6.35 16.54
N ASP A 43 9.51 5.62 17.35
CA ASP A 43 9.19 4.21 17.07
C ASP A 43 8.36 4.05 15.77
N GLN A 44 7.42 4.97 15.53
CA GLN A 44 6.62 4.96 14.30
C GLN A 44 7.48 5.30 13.08
N ILE A 45 8.33 6.31 13.19
CA ILE A 45 9.25 6.70 12.11
C ILE A 45 10.15 5.51 11.77
N ASN A 46 10.76 4.90 12.78
CA ASN A 46 11.67 3.78 12.60
C ASN A 46 10.97 2.56 11.96
N LYS A 47 9.74 2.25 12.39
CA LYS A 47 8.92 1.19 11.80
C LYS A 47 8.72 1.42 10.29
N PHE A 48 8.27 2.60 9.89
CA PHE A 48 8.02 2.91 8.48
C PHE A 48 9.31 2.96 7.65
N LEU A 49 10.41 3.45 8.22
CA LEU A 49 11.70 3.43 7.54
C LEU A 49 12.20 2.01 7.29
N ARG A 50 12.03 1.09 8.24
CA ARG A 50 12.40 -0.32 8.07
C ARG A 50 11.54 -1.00 7.01
N GLN A 51 10.23 -0.80 7.03
CA GLN A 51 9.32 -1.31 6.00
C GLN A 51 9.69 -0.79 4.60
N THR A 52 9.96 0.51 4.50
CA THR A 52 10.39 1.12 3.23
C THR A 52 11.74 0.56 2.76
N HIS A 53 12.67 0.34 3.68
CA HIS A 53 13.98 -0.24 3.36
C HIS A 53 13.85 -1.67 2.85
N GLU A 54 13.05 -2.52 3.49
CA GLU A 54 12.80 -3.89 3.03
C GLU A 54 12.15 -3.90 1.64
N PHE A 55 11.14 -3.07 1.41
CA PHE A 55 10.50 -2.97 0.10
C PHE A 55 11.47 -2.47 -0.99
N LYS A 56 12.30 -1.47 -0.66
CA LYS A 56 13.36 -1.00 -1.53
C LYS A 56 14.34 -2.13 -1.89
N SER A 57 14.73 -2.96 -0.93
CA SER A 57 15.60 -4.10 -1.16
C SER A 57 15.00 -5.12 -2.10
N ILE A 58 13.68 -5.40 -2.00
CA ILE A 58 12.96 -6.26 -2.96
C ILE A 58 13.10 -5.72 -4.38
N LEU A 59 12.90 -4.41 -4.57
CA LEU A 59 12.99 -3.77 -5.88
C LEU A 59 14.42 -3.75 -6.43
N GLU A 60 15.41 -3.44 -5.59
CA GLU A 60 16.83 -3.37 -5.99
C GLU A 60 17.39 -4.74 -6.33
N ASN A 61 16.97 -5.79 -5.63
CA ASN A 61 17.37 -7.17 -5.89
C ASN A 61 16.59 -7.82 -7.03
N GLN A 62 15.68 -7.07 -7.67
CA GLN A 62 14.82 -7.56 -8.74
C GLN A 62 14.05 -8.84 -8.35
N GLU A 63 13.63 -8.91 -7.09
CA GLU A 63 12.81 -10.02 -6.60
C GLU A 63 11.49 -10.10 -7.37
N PRO A 64 10.97 -11.31 -7.64
CA PRO A 64 9.79 -11.52 -8.48
C PRO A 64 8.47 -11.17 -7.75
N LEU A 65 8.41 -10.01 -7.09
CA LEU A 65 7.19 -9.51 -6.48
C LEU A 65 6.27 -8.94 -7.57
N GLN A 66 5.28 -9.70 -7.98
CA GLN A 66 4.30 -9.27 -8.98
C GLN A 66 3.18 -8.47 -8.31
N ILE A 67 3.32 -7.16 -8.32
CA ILE A 67 2.23 -6.25 -8.00
C ILE A 67 1.63 -5.78 -9.32
N SER A 68 0.55 -6.43 -9.73
CA SER A 68 -0.21 -6.06 -10.93
C SER A 68 -1.31 -5.04 -10.58
N THR A 69 -2.33 -4.94 -11.41
CA THR A 69 -3.45 -4.02 -11.20
C THR A 69 -4.18 -4.34 -9.90
N PHE A 70 -4.36 -3.35 -9.05
CA PHE A 70 -5.10 -3.45 -7.79
C PHE A 70 -6.32 -2.54 -7.84
N PHE A 71 -7.51 -3.12 -7.80
CA PHE A 71 -8.77 -2.39 -7.74
C PHE A 71 -9.21 -2.21 -6.29
N ASP A 72 -9.93 -1.13 -6.00
CA ASP A 72 -10.61 -0.98 -4.72
C ASP A 72 -11.88 -1.85 -4.71
N ILE A 73 -11.74 -3.06 -4.18
CA ILE A 73 -12.85 -4.03 -4.10
C ILE A 73 -13.73 -3.86 -2.86
N LYS A 74 -13.47 -2.86 -2.01
CA LYS A 74 -14.24 -2.66 -0.78
C LYS A 74 -15.72 -2.40 -1.09
N SER A 75 -15.99 -1.52 -2.03
CA SER A 75 -17.36 -1.21 -2.47
C SER A 75 -18.08 -2.43 -3.07
N LEU A 76 -17.34 -3.27 -3.80
CA LEU A 76 -17.88 -4.50 -4.37
C LEU A 76 -18.20 -5.54 -3.28
N ALA A 77 -17.31 -5.67 -2.29
CA ALA A 77 -17.54 -6.54 -1.14
C ALA A 77 -18.74 -6.08 -0.30
N GLU A 78 -18.91 -4.77 -0.11
CA GLU A 78 -20.09 -4.21 0.57
C GLU A 78 -21.37 -4.45 -0.22
N LYS A 79 -21.32 -4.33 -1.55
CA LYS A 79 -22.47 -4.59 -2.44
C LYS A 79 -23.00 -6.01 -2.30
N ILE A 80 -22.13 -7.03 -2.34
CA ILE A 80 -22.55 -8.45 -2.27
C ILE A 80 -23.03 -8.88 -0.87
N ARG A 81 -22.82 -8.07 0.17
CA ARG A 81 -23.37 -8.34 1.52
C ARG A 81 -24.87 -8.09 1.60
N VAL A 82 -25.43 -7.36 0.66
CA VAL A 82 -26.86 -7.07 0.59
C VAL A 82 -27.56 -8.23 -0.13
N GLU A 83 -28.53 -8.86 0.53
CA GLU A 83 -29.29 -9.97 -0.03
C GLU A 83 -29.99 -9.55 -1.32
N GLY A 84 -29.93 -10.42 -2.34
CA GLY A 84 -30.53 -10.17 -3.66
C GLY A 84 -29.66 -9.32 -4.60
N THR A 85 -28.46 -8.90 -4.18
CA THR A 85 -27.52 -8.23 -5.07
C THR A 85 -26.54 -9.22 -5.72
N TYR A 86 -25.99 -8.83 -6.85
CA TYR A 86 -24.99 -9.63 -7.58
C TYR A 86 -23.93 -8.71 -8.21
N LEU A 87 -22.77 -9.28 -8.50
CA LEU A 87 -21.73 -8.60 -9.26
C LEU A 87 -21.97 -8.83 -10.76
N VAL A 88 -21.80 -7.76 -11.54
CA VAL A 88 -21.74 -7.89 -12.99
C VAL A 88 -20.36 -8.41 -13.41
N GLU A 89 -20.21 -8.81 -14.68
CA GLU A 89 -19.01 -9.46 -15.18
C GLU A 89 -17.72 -8.64 -14.92
N ASP A 90 -17.74 -7.35 -15.21
CA ASP A 90 -16.59 -6.45 -14.98
C ASP A 90 -16.23 -6.33 -13.50
N GLU A 91 -17.22 -6.24 -12.62
CA GLU A 91 -17.03 -6.18 -11.17
C GLU A 91 -16.42 -7.48 -10.64
N LEU A 92 -16.88 -8.62 -11.15
CA LEU A 92 -16.33 -9.92 -10.79
C LEU A 92 -14.89 -10.06 -11.27
N HIS A 93 -14.57 -9.58 -12.47
CA HIS A 93 -13.22 -9.57 -13.02
C HIS A 93 -12.27 -8.70 -12.16
N GLN A 94 -12.72 -7.50 -11.76
CA GLN A 94 -11.95 -6.62 -10.87
C GLN A 94 -11.66 -7.28 -9.51
N MET A 95 -12.65 -7.92 -8.93
CA MET A 95 -12.50 -8.66 -7.67
C MET A 95 -11.50 -9.81 -7.82
N TYR A 96 -11.64 -10.62 -8.87
CA TYR A 96 -10.76 -11.73 -9.16
C TYR A 96 -9.30 -11.27 -9.34
N ALA A 97 -9.06 -10.25 -10.18
CA ALA A 97 -7.73 -9.71 -10.43
C ALA A 97 -7.06 -9.17 -9.16
N SER A 98 -7.83 -8.47 -8.31
CA SER A 98 -7.33 -7.97 -7.03
C SER A 98 -6.98 -9.10 -6.07
N LEU A 99 -7.83 -10.12 -5.96
CA LEU A 99 -7.56 -11.29 -5.11
C LEU A 99 -6.36 -12.10 -5.60
N GLN A 100 -6.18 -12.25 -6.92
CA GLN A 100 -4.97 -12.87 -7.48
C GLN A 100 -3.71 -12.09 -7.08
N THR A 101 -3.74 -10.77 -7.14
CA THR A 101 -2.60 -9.94 -6.73
C THR A 101 -2.29 -10.13 -5.24
N VAL A 102 -3.32 -10.11 -4.38
CA VAL A 102 -3.15 -10.38 -2.94
C VAL A 102 -2.54 -11.77 -2.71
N PHE A 103 -3.07 -12.79 -3.37
CA PHE A 103 -2.54 -14.15 -3.26
C PHE A 103 -1.08 -14.26 -3.69
N SER A 104 -0.70 -13.61 -4.80
CA SER A 104 0.68 -13.58 -5.28
C SER A 104 1.63 -12.90 -4.29
N VAL A 105 1.18 -11.81 -3.66
CA VAL A 105 1.95 -11.10 -2.64
C VAL A 105 2.13 -11.97 -1.40
N LEU A 106 1.06 -12.59 -0.89
CA LEU A 106 1.14 -13.46 0.29
C LEU A 106 2.09 -14.63 0.03
N ARG A 107 1.96 -15.30 -1.12
CA ARG A 107 2.84 -16.40 -1.51
C ARG A 107 4.30 -15.98 -1.61
N PHE A 108 4.58 -14.79 -2.14
CA PHE A 108 5.94 -14.24 -2.19
C PHE A 108 6.58 -14.18 -0.81
N PHE A 109 5.83 -13.70 0.21
CA PHE A 109 6.32 -13.62 1.58
C PHE A 109 6.39 -14.97 2.27
N GLU A 110 5.43 -15.88 2.04
CA GLU A 110 5.50 -17.26 2.55
C GLU A 110 6.77 -18.00 2.09
N GLU A 111 7.15 -17.85 0.83
CA GLU A 111 8.37 -18.45 0.27
C GLU A 111 9.66 -17.82 0.85
N ARG A 112 9.57 -16.68 1.54
CA ARG A 112 10.67 -15.89 2.10
C ARG A 112 10.48 -15.57 3.58
N GLU A 113 9.86 -16.47 4.30
CA GLU A 113 9.56 -16.30 5.73
C GLU A 113 10.80 -15.83 6.52
N GLY A 114 10.66 -14.76 7.27
CA GLY A 114 11.72 -14.16 8.09
C GLY A 114 12.76 -13.31 7.35
N VAL A 115 12.66 -13.19 6.01
CA VAL A 115 13.59 -12.35 5.22
C VAL A 115 13.20 -10.87 5.30
N TYR A 116 11.89 -10.60 5.34
CA TYR A 116 11.32 -9.24 5.37
C TYR A 116 10.38 -9.05 6.57
N PRO A 117 10.89 -9.17 7.82
CA PRO A 117 10.03 -9.26 9.02
C PRO A 117 9.17 -8.02 9.27
N ASN A 118 9.62 -6.83 8.83
CA ASN A 118 8.83 -5.61 9.04
C ASN A 118 7.67 -5.48 8.04
N LEU A 119 7.80 -6.07 6.84
CA LEU A 119 6.70 -6.18 5.87
C LEU A 119 5.76 -7.34 6.23
N GLU A 120 6.30 -8.48 6.66
CA GLU A 120 5.52 -9.63 7.13
C GLU A 120 4.57 -9.26 8.26
N ALA A 121 4.99 -8.41 9.18
CA ALA A 121 4.15 -7.88 10.26
C ALA A 121 2.88 -7.13 9.77
N LEU A 122 2.81 -6.74 8.50
CA LEU A 122 1.59 -6.15 7.92
C LEU A 122 0.50 -7.19 7.64
N PHE A 123 0.88 -8.47 7.53
CA PHE A 123 -0.02 -9.58 7.17
C PHE A 123 -0.45 -10.42 8.38
N GLU A 124 0.06 -10.16 9.60
CA GLU A 124 -0.27 -10.92 10.81
C GLU A 124 -1.77 -10.93 11.17
N HIS A 125 -2.56 -10.08 10.53
CA HIS A 125 -4.01 -9.94 10.79
C HIS A 125 -4.88 -10.30 9.57
N LEU A 126 -4.29 -10.86 8.51
CA LEU A 126 -5.00 -11.38 7.35
C LEU A 126 -5.22 -12.90 7.49
#